data_de250d95eb2dcc67b4d9f47a0bbc1af5
#
_entry.id   de250d95eb2dcc67b4d9f47a0bbc1af5
#
_cell.length_a   1.000
_cell.length_b   1.000
_cell.length_c   1.000
_cell.angle_alpha   90.00
_cell.angle_beta   90.00
_cell.angle_gamma   90.00
#
_symmetry.space_group_name_H-M   'P 1'
#
loop_
_entity.id
_entity.type
_entity.pdbx_description
1 polymer ?
#
loop_
_entity_poly.entity_id
_entity_poly.type
_entity_poly.pdbx_seq_one_letter_code
_entity_poly.pdbx_strand_id
1 'polypeptide(L)'
;MNEKANVSKELNAKHRKILEGLLKLPENKECADCKAKGPRWASVNLGIFICMQCSGIHRSLGVHISKVRSATLDTWLPEQVAFIQSMGNEKANSYWEAELPPNYDRVGIENFIRAKYEEKRWVPKDGIPKSPPRGQDERASVVEQRHVEKGGHGYANGPENSFEERKKVRASRIKESRRVVMSVPGPPKGPEEVF
;
A
#
# COMPACT_ATOMS: atom_id res chain seq x y z
N MET A 1 6.41 -18.32 11.74
CA MET A 1 7.89 -18.16 11.85
C MET A 1 8.27 -16.83 11.22
N ASN A 2 9.24 -16.12 11.80
CA ASN A 2 9.60 -14.77 11.33
C ASN A 2 10.62 -14.91 10.19
N GLU A 3 10.18 -14.87 8.94
CA GLU A 3 11.02 -15.03 7.74
C GLU A 3 12.19 -14.03 7.68
N LYS A 4 12.01 -12.85 8.31
CA LYS A 4 13.07 -11.83 8.41
C LYS A 4 14.26 -12.24 9.27
N ALA A 5 14.07 -13.19 10.21
CA ALA A 5 15.15 -13.69 11.06
C ALA A 5 16.19 -14.52 10.28
N ASN A 6 15.84 -14.99 9.08
CA ASN A 6 16.72 -15.81 8.24
C ASN A 6 17.61 -14.98 7.29
N VAL A 7 17.45 -13.64 7.25
CA VAL A 7 18.30 -12.78 6.42
C VAL A 7 19.54 -12.39 7.20
N SER A 8 20.71 -12.89 6.78
CA SER A 8 21.98 -12.53 7.42
C SER A 8 22.29 -11.03 7.25
N LYS A 9 23.17 -10.48 8.10
CA LYS A 9 23.61 -9.08 8.02
C LYS A 9 24.27 -8.79 6.68
N GLU A 10 25.06 -9.73 6.16
CA GLU A 10 25.78 -9.62 4.88
C GLU A 10 24.78 -9.60 3.71
N LEU A 11 23.77 -10.48 3.76
CA LEU A 11 22.72 -10.52 2.73
C LEU A 11 21.89 -9.23 2.74
N ASN A 12 21.53 -8.75 3.94
CA ASN A 12 20.81 -7.48 4.07
C ASN A 12 21.63 -6.29 3.53
N ALA A 13 22.95 -6.28 3.75
CA ALA A 13 23.83 -5.26 3.20
C ALA A 13 23.89 -5.31 1.66
N LYS A 14 23.91 -6.51 1.06
CA LYS A 14 23.82 -6.70 -0.40
C LYS A 14 22.48 -6.19 -0.93
N HIS A 15 21.37 -6.57 -0.31
CA HIS A 15 20.03 -6.11 -0.69
C HIS A 15 19.92 -4.58 -0.68
N ARG A 16 20.46 -3.94 0.36
CA ARG A 16 20.47 -2.48 0.47
C ARG A 16 21.24 -1.84 -0.68
N LYS A 17 22.43 -2.35 -1.03
CA LYS A 17 23.20 -1.85 -2.17
C LYS A 17 22.46 -1.98 -3.51
N ILE A 18 21.74 -3.10 -3.69
CA ILE A 18 20.91 -3.32 -4.88
C ILE A 18 19.80 -2.28 -4.93
N LEU A 19 19.05 -2.10 -3.84
CA LEU A 19 17.95 -1.13 -3.76
C LEU A 19 18.43 0.31 -3.98
N GLU A 20 19.57 0.68 -3.40
CA GLU A 20 20.21 1.98 -3.64
C GLU A 20 20.62 2.18 -5.10
N GLY A 21 21.07 1.11 -5.77
CA GLY A 21 21.34 1.11 -7.21
C GLY A 21 20.08 1.36 -8.02
N LEU A 22 18.99 0.64 -7.70
CA LEU A 22 17.69 0.77 -8.37
C LEU A 22 17.11 2.18 -8.23
N LEU A 23 17.25 2.81 -7.06
CA LEU A 23 16.79 4.19 -6.82
C LEU A 23 17.54 5.24 -7.65
N LYS A 24 18.72 4.92 -8.17
CA LYS A 24 19.51 5.81 -9.05
C LYS A 24 19.11 5.71 -10.51
N LEU A 25 18.39 4.66 -10.91
CA LEU A 25 17.92 4.48 -12.27
C LEU A 25 16.93 5.59 -12.65
N PRO A 26 16.98 6.10 -13.88
CA PRO A 26 16.11 7.19 -14.34
C PRO A 26 14.63 6.94 -14.06
N GLU A 27 14.14 5.73 -14.33
CA GLU A 27 12.77 5.28 -14.16
C GLU A 27 12.29 5.27 -12.70
N ASN A 28 13.23 5.21 -11.75
CA ASN A 28 12.92 5.14 -10.32
C ASN A 28 13.26 6.42 -9.55
N LYS A 29 13.73 7.47 -10.23
CA LYS A 29 14.09 8.75 -9.59
C LYS A 29 12.89 9.51 -9.06
N GLU A 30 11.70 9.19 -9.54
CA GLU A 30 10.45 9.82 -9.15
C GLU A 30 9.50 8.81 -8.51
N CYS A 31 8.68 9.29 -7.59
CA CYS A 31 7.62 8.50 -7.00
C CYS A 31 6.66 7.96 -8.08
N ALA A 32 6.32 6.68 -8.02
CA ALA A 32 5.41 6.04 -8.97
C ALA A 32 4.06 6.77 -9.10
N ASP A 33 3.61 7.44 -8.03
CA ASP A 33 2.28 8.04 -7.99
C ASP A 33 2.30 9.56 -8.15
N CYS A 34 2.94 10.30 -7.26
CA CYS A 34 2.90 11.77 -7.25
C CYS A 34 4.05 12.44 -8.04
N LYS A 35 4.98 11.65 -8.60
CA LYS A 35 6.18 12.14 -9.32
C LYS A 35 7.14 12.97 -8.48
N ALA A 36 7.01 13.01 -7.17
CA ALA A 36 7.99 13.63 -6.29
C ALA A 36 9.36 12.93 -6.42
N LYS A 37 10.43 13.73 -6.45
CA LYS A 37 11.80 13.23 -6.64
C LYS A 37 12.32 12.52 -5.39
N GLY A 38 13.20 11.54 -5.59
CA GLY A 38 13.93 10.84 -4.55
C GLY A 38 13.07 9.96 -3.64
N PRO A 39 12.27 9.03 -4.18
CA PRO A 39 11.51 8.09 -3.36
C PRO A 39 12.47 7.20 -2.54
N ARG A 40 12.13 6.95 -1.28
CA ARG A 40 12.91 6.07 -0.37
C ARG A 40 12.09 4.95 0.23
N TRP A 41 10.84 4.84 -0.14
CA TRP A 41 9.92 3.79 0.24
C TRP A 41 9.55 2.95 -0.97
N ALA A 42 9.02 1.79 -0.73
CA ALA A 42 8.58 0.91 -1.80
C ALA A 42 7.34 0.13 -1.38
N SER A 43 6.51 -0.23 -2.35
CA SER A 43 5.52 -1.29 -2.21
C SER A 43 6.10 -2.57 -2.82
N VAL A 44 6.44 -3.53 -1.96
CA VAL A 44 7.20 -4.72 -2.38
C VAL A 44 6.39 -5.66 -3.27
N ASN A 45 5.09 -5.72 -3.10
CA ASN A 45 4.20 -6.58 -3.90
C ASN A 45 3.67 -5.90 -5.17
N LEU A 46 3.82 -4.57 -5.29
CA LEU A 46 3.55 -3.82 -6.51
C LEU A 46 4.81 -3.59 -7.34
N GLY A 47 6.00 -3.76 -6.73
CA GLY A 47 7.28 -3.57 -7.40
C GLY A 47 7.60 -2.11 -7.73
N ILE A 48 7.16 -1.17 -6.89
CA ILE A 48 7.29 0.27 -7.13
C ILE A 48 8.02 0.99 -5.99
N PHE A 49 8.69 2.11 -6.35
CA PHE A 49 9.28 3.06 -5.40
C PHE A 49 8.37 4.28 -5.25
N ILE A 50 8.15 4.68 -4.02
CA ILE A 50 7.21 5.74 -3.62
C ILE A 50 7.84 6.71 -2.61
N CYS A 51 7.35 7.95 -2.57
CA CYS A 51 7.79 8.94 -1.59
C CYS A 51 7.17 8.67 -0.20
N MET A 52 7.62 9.40 0.80
CA MET A 52 7.13 9.26 2.17
C MET A 52 5.62 9.52 2.29
N GLN A 53 5.12 10.58 1.65
CA GLN A 53 3.69 10.92 1.67
C GLN A 53 2.85 9.78 1.07
N CYS A 54 3.18 9.31 -0.13
CA CYS A 54 2.48 8.20 -0.77
C CYS A 54 2.59 6.90 0.05
N SER A 55 3.73 6.65 0.74
CA SER A 55 3.89 5.48 1.58
C SER A 55 2.88 5.43 2.74
N GLY A 56 2.50 6.58 3.30
CA GLY A 56 1.43 6.70 4.29
C GLY A 56 0.08 6.30 3.72
N ILE A 57 -0.23 6.79 2.52
CA ILE A 57 -1.48 6.46 1.81
C ILE A 57 -1.52 4.97 1.46
N HIS A 58 -0.42 4.41 0.93
CA HIS A 58 -0.32 2.98 0.62
C HIS A 58 -0.55 2.09 1.85
N ARG A 59 -0.09 2.49 3.04
CA ARG A 59 -0.38 1.76 4.28
C ARG A 59 -1.87 1.77 4.62
N SER A 60 -2.59 2.86 4.32
CA SER A 60 -4.04 2.95 4.55
C SER A 60 -4.87 2.05 3.63
N LEU A 61 -4.32 1.62 2.48
CA LEU A 61 -4.97 0.65 1.59
C LEU A 61 -5.01 -0.76 2.18
N GLY A 62 -4.12 -1.04 3.14
CA GLY A 62 -3.96 -2.37 3.74
C GLY A 62 -2.92 -3.24 3.03
N VAL A 63 -2.36 -4.19 3.78
CA VAL A 63 -1.26 -5.06 3.32
C VAL A 63 -1.64 -6.02 2.18
N HIS A 64 -2.92 -6.27 2.01
CA HIS A 64 -3.46 -7.09 0.91
C HIS A 64 -3.38 -6.37 -0.44
N ILE A 65 -3.33 -5.02 -0.45
CA ILE A 65 -3.15 -4.21 -1.66
C ILE A 65 -1.70 -3.77 -1.78
N SER A 66 -1.10 -3.24 -0.70
CA SER A 66 0.24 -2.68 -0.73
C SER A 66 1.04 -3.00 0.54
N LYS A 67 2.14 -3.74 0.38
CA LYS A 67 3.10 -4.05 1.45
C LYS A 67 4.24 -3.03 1.42
N VAL A 68 4.16 -2.00 2.25
CA VAL A 68 5.13 -0.88 2.27
C VAL A 68 6.36 -1.23 3.09
N ARG A 69 7.55 -0.96 2.52
CA ARG A 69 8.85 -1.04 3.20
C ARG A 69 9.73 0.15 2.85
N SER A 70 10.60 0.51 3.79
CA SER A 70 11.71 1.42 3.51
C SER A 70 12.78 0.71 2.68
N ALA A 71 13.25 1.34 1.62
CA ALA A 71 14.34 0.80 0.79
C ALA A 71 15.70 0.83 1.52
N THR A 72 15.84 1.67 2.56
CA THR A 72 17.11 1.89 3.25
C THR A 72 17.15 1.37 4.70
N LEU A 73 15.99 1.26 5.36
CA LEU A 73 15.92 0.94 6.79
C LEU A 73 15.41 -0.48 7.06
N ASP A 74 14.50 -0.98 6.23
CA ASP A 74 13.89 -2.28 6.45
C ASP A 74 14.74 -3.44 5.93
N THR A 75 14.53 -4.62 6.50
CA THR A 75 15.08 -5.88 5.99
C THR A 75 14.21 -6.40 4.88
N TRP A 76 14.81 -6.70 3.74
CA TRP A 76 14.16 -7.24 2.54
C TRP A 76 14.48 -8.72 2.37
N LEU A 77 13.49 -9.49 1.93
CA LEU A 77 13.67 -10.88 1.55
C LEU A 77 14.23 -10.97 0.13
N PRO A 78 15.00 -12.04 -0.23
CA PRO A 78 15.59 -12.19 -1.55
C PRO A 78 14.57 -12.10 -2.69
N GLU A 79 13.42 -12.73 -2.54
CA GLU A 79 12.32 -12.72 -3.53
C GLU A 79 11.72 -11.33 -3.72
N GLN A 80 11.65 -10.53 -2.66
CA GLN A 80 11.17 -9.15 -2.74
C GLN A 80 12.12 -8.26 -3.52
N VAL A 81 13.43 -8.45 -3.30
CA VAL A 81 14.47 -7.72 -4.04
C VAL A 81 14.46 -8.14 -5.51
N ALA A 82 14.41 -9.44 -5.81
CA ALA A 82 14.33 -9.95 -7.16
C ALA A 82 13.09 -9.41 -7.90
N PHE A 83 11.94 -9.37 -7.23
CA PHE A 83 10.72 -8.85 -7.82
C PHE A 83 10.81 -7.36 -8.16
N ILE A 84 11.25 -6.50 -7.23
CA ILE A 84 11.35 -5.06 -7.50
C ILE A 84 12.43 -4.75 -8.55
N GLN A 85 13.50 -5.56 -8.66
CA GLN A 85 14.49 -5.46 -9.73
C GLN A 85 13.89 -5.78 -11.10
N SER A 86 12.96 -6.73 -11.17
CA SER A 86 12.29 -7.13 -12.42
C SER A 86 11.22 -6.15 -12.86
N MET A 87 10.74 -5.30 -11.94
CA MET A 87 9.64 -4.37 -12.14
C MET A 87 10.15 -2.92 -12.32
N GLY A 88 10.22 -2.15 -11.26
CA GLY A 88 10.49 -0.71 -11.30
C GLY A 88 9.25 0.13 -11.65
N ASN A 89 9.39 1.45 -11.50
CA ASN A 89 8.26 2.38 -11.62
C ASN A 89 7.70 2.46 -13.04
N GLU A 90 8.54 2.47 -14.05
CA GLU A 90 8.10 2.57 -15.44
C GLU A 90 7.29 1.35 -15.86
N LYS A 91 7.84 0.15 -15.64
CA LYS A 91 7.16 -1.09 -15.99
C LYS A 91 5.88 -1.32 -15.19
N ALA A 92 5.88 -0.98 -13.90
CA ALA A 92 4.67 -1.05 -13.10
C ALA A 92 3.61 -0.08 -13.60
N ASN A 93 3.98 1.17 -13.89
CA ASN A 93 3.05 2.18 -14.39
C ASN A 93 2.54 1.90 -15.81
N SER A 94 3.31 1.22 -16.67
CA SER A 94 2.81 0.78 -17.96
C SER A 94 1.60 -0.16 -17.85
N TYR A 95 1.43 -0.82 -16.72
CA TYR A 95 0.25 -1.63 -16.41
C TYR A 95 -0.81 -0.85 -15.61
N TRP A 96 -0.40 -0.23 -14.49
CA TRP A 96 -1.35 0.42 -13.59
C TRP A 96 -1.94 1.72 -14.12
N GLU A 97 -1.26 2.39 -15.05
CA GLU A 97 -1.65 3.64 -15.68
C GLU A 97 -1.87 3.49 -17.20
N ALA A 98 -2.10 2.27 -17.70
CA ALA A 98 -2.21 1.98 -19.13
C ALA A 98 -3.33 2.78 -19.82
N GLU A 99 -4.47 2.95 -19.15
CA GLU A 99 -5.63 3.72 -19.63
C GLU A 99 -5.74 5.10 -18.95
N LEU A 100 -4.68 5.58 -18.28
CA LEU A 100 -4.68 6.89 -17.65
C LEU A 100 -4.66 7.99 -18.73
N PRO A 101 -5.60 8.93 -18.72
CA PRO A 101 -5.59 10.04 -19.66
C PRO A 101 -4.29 10.85 -19.58
N PRO A 102 -3.76 11.33 -20.73
CA PRO A 102 -2.62 12.23 -20.74
C PRO A 102 -2.97 13.50 -19.95
N ASN A 103 -2.00 14.01 -19.18
CA ASN A 103 -2.18 15.20 -18.32
C ASN A 103 -3.23 15.03 -17.21
N TYR A 104 -3.48 13.80 -16.75
CA TYR A 104 -4.37 13.58 -15.61
C TYR A 104 -3.86 14.34 -14.38
N ASP A 105 -4.73 15.18 -13.81
CA ASP A 105 -4.42 15.94 -12.61
C ASP A 105 -4.36 15.02 -11.39
N ARG A 106 -3.23 15.03 -10.68
CA ARG A 106 -2.98 14.24 -9.47
C ARG A 106 -3.31 15.02 -8.19
N VAL A 107 -4.09 16.11 -8.30
CA VAL A 107 -4.68 16.80 -7.16
C VAL A 107 -5.57 15.81 -6.40
N GLY A 108 -5.41 15.75 -5.07
CA GLY A 108 -6.05 14.69 -4.29
C GLY A 108 -5.36 13.33 -4.46
N ILE A 109 -4.04 13.32 -4.28
CA ILE A 109 -3.18 12.13 -4.46
C ILE A 109 -3.70 10.87 -3.76
N GLU A 110 -4.41 10.99 -2.63
CA GLU A 110 -5.01 9.84 -1.95
C GLU A 110 -6.10 9.19 -2.82
N ASN A 111 -6.99 9.99 -3.40
CA ASN A 111 -8.05 9.50 -4.29
C ASN A 111 -7.46 8.87 -5.54
N PHE A 112 -6.40 9.47 -6.09
CA PHE A 112 -5.66 8.91 -7.22
C PHE A 112 -5.07 7.52 -6.90
N ILE A 113 -4.39 7.37 -5.77
CA ILE A 113 -3.78 6.10 -5.34
C ILE A 113 -4.85 5.03 -5.11
N ARG A 114 -6.00 5.37 -4.50
CA ARG A 114 -7.12 4.45 -4.32
C ARG A 114 -7.71 4.01 -5.65
N ALA A 115 -7.99 4.95 -6.55
CA ALA A 115 -8.49 4.65 -7.88
C ALA A 115 -7.52 3.76 -8.68
N LYS A 116 -6.21 3.98 -8.56
CA LYS A 116 -5.17 3.24 -9.26
C LYS A 116 -5.04 1.79 -8.77
N TYR A 117 -4.95 1.56 -7.47
CA TYR A 117 -4.60 0.25 -6.91
C TYR A 117 -5.76 -0.52 -6.26
N GLU A 118 -6.74 0.17 -5.71
CA GLU A 118 -7.92 -0.44 -5.09
C GLU A 118 -9.02 -0.68 -6.12
N GLU A 119 -9.40 0.37 -6.90
CA GLU A 119 -10.41 0.29 -7.95
C GLU A 119 -9.87 -0.24 -9.27
N LYS A 120 -8.53 -0.22 -9.48
CA LYS A 120 -7.85 -0.65 -10.73
C LYS A 120 -8.40 0.08 -11.96
N ARG A 121 -8.68 1.37 -11.82
CA ARG A 121 -9.44 2.17 -12.78
C ARG A 121 -8.77 2.28 -14.15
N TRP A 122 -7.42 2.25 -14.22
CA TRP A 122 -6.66 2.48 -15.44
C TRP A 122 -5.83 1.28 -15.88
N VAL A 123 -6.16 0.08 -15.39
CA VAL A 123 -5.55 -1.14 -15.91
C VAL A 123 -6.18 -1.53 -17.26
N PRO A 124 -5.44 -2.21 -18.16
CA PRO A 124 -5.97 -2.64 -19.44
C PRO A 124 -7.22 -3.51 -19.29
N LYS A 125 -8.29 -3.19 -20.03
CA LYS A 125 -9.56 -3.93 -20.00
C LYS A 125 -9.56 -5.13 -20.93
N ASP A 126 -8.64 -5.15 -21.90
CA ASP A 126 -8.53 -6.21 -22.88
C ASP A 126 -7.82 -7.44 -22.30
N GLY A 127 -8.54 -8.24 -21.56
CA GLY A 127 -8.45 -9.66 -21.24
C GLY A 127 -7.10 -10.41 -21.18
N ILE A 128 -5.95 -9.78 -21.38
CA ILE A 128 -4.63 -10.38 -21.19
C ILE A 128 -4.03 -9.77 -19.93
N PRO A 129 -4.10 -10.45 -18.78
CA PRO A 129 -3.42 -9.96 -17.61
C PRO A 129 -1.91 -10.09 -17.82
N LYS A 130 -1.26 -9.03 -18.29
CA LYS A 130 0.13 -8.78 -17.94
C LYS A 130 0.16 -8.29 -16.51
N SER A 131 -0.51 -9.01 -15.61
CA SER A 131 -0.31 -8.81 -14.19
C SER A 131 1.16 -9.02 -13.91
N PRO A 132 1.87 -8.06 -13.32
CA PRO A 132 3.16 -8.37 -12.76
C PRO A 132 2.94 -9.56 -11.81
N PRO A 133 3.77 -10.62 -11.89
CA PRO A 133 3.62 -11.77 -11.01
C PRO A 133 3.62 -11.23 -9.57
N ARG A 134 2.51 -11.37 -8.87
CA ARG A 134 2.49 -11.15 -7.43
C ARG A 134 3.51 -12.11 -6.86
N GLY A 135 4.49 -11.59 -6.13
CA GLY A 135 5.35 -12.46 -5.33
C GLY A 135 4.46 -13.37 -4.51
N GLN A 136 4.43 -14.65 -4.88
CA GLN A 136 3.56 -15.65 -4.28
C GLN A 136 4.01 -15.82 -2.83
N ASP A 137 3.16 -15.46 -1.89
CA ASP A 137 3.15 -16.14 -0.60
C ASP A 137 2.68 -17.58 -0.91
N GLU A 138 3.63 -18.51 -1.11
CA GLU A 138 3.38 -19.94 -1.22
C GLU A 138 2.88 -20.50 0.11
N ARG A 139 1.63 -20.20 0.48
CA ARG A 139 0.93 -20.91 1.57
C ARG A 139 -0.60 -20.86 1.44
N ALA A 140 -1.11 -21.07 0.22
CA ALA A 140 -2.57 -21.25 0.08
C ALA A 140 -2.94 -22.25 -1.02
N SER A 141 -2.22 -23.35 -1.16
CA SER A 141 -2.63 -24.42 -2.09
C SER A 141 -2.25 -25.81 -1.61
N VAL A 142 -2.67 -26.17 -0.41
CA VAL A 142 -2.83 -27.59 -0.02
C VAL A 142 -4.07 -27.66 0.86
N VAL A 143 -5.24 -27.66 0.28
CA VAL A 143 -6.47 -28.36 0.68
C VAL A 143 -7.53 -28.01 -0.38
N GLU A 144 -7.62 -28.80 -1.42
CA GLU A 144 -8.91 -29.17 -2.02
C GLU A 144 -8.73 -30.26 -3.06
N GLN A 145 -8.63 -31.47 -2.56
CA GLN A 145 -9.10 -32.65 -3.27
C GLN A 145 -9.50 -33.70 -2.22
N ARG A 146 -10.73 -33.65 -1.75
CA ARG A 146 -11.44 -34.87 -1.29
C ARG A 146 -12.94 -34.68 -1.33
N HIS A 147 -13.55 -35.46 -2.22
CA HIS A 147 -14.84 -36.11 -2.19
C HIS A 147 -16.15 -35.28 -2.07
N VAL A 148 -16.81 -35.27 -3.23
CA VAL A 148 -18.26 -35.22 -3.36
C VAL A 148 -18.82 -36.52 -2.77
N GLU A 149 -19.64 -36.43 -1.70
CA GLU A 149 -20.77 -37.31 -1.51
C GLU A 149 -21.91 -36.60 -0.75
N LYS A 150 -23.13 -36.99 -1.17
CA LYS A 150 -24.44 -36.46 -0.88
C LYS A 150 -24.85 -36.50 0.60
N GLY A 151 -25.69 -35.56 1.01
CA GLY A 151 -26.56 -35.72 2.18
C GLY A 151 -27.18 -34.41 2.60
N GLY A 152 -28.44 -34.15 2.20
CA GLY A 152 -29.20 -32.98 2.59
C GLY A 152 -29.64 -33.03 4.06
N HIS A 153 -29.89 -31.89 4.63
CA HIS A 153 -31.05 -31.48 5.47
C HIS A 153 -30.79 -30.10 6.03
N GLY A 154 -31.80 -29.27 5.94
CA GLY A 154 -31.85 -27.86 6.21
C GLY A 154 -31.86 -27.48 7.71
N TYR A 155 -31.97 -26.21 7.88
CA TYR A 155 -32.39 -25.28 8.94
C TYR A 155 -31.38 -24.13 9.06
N ALA A 156 -31.73 -22.98 8.55
CA ALA A 156 -32.45 -21.87 9.18
C ALA A 156 -31.57 -20.94 10.03
N ASN A 157 -31.50 -19.67 9.56
CA ASN A 157 -31.40 -18.42 10.33
C ASN A 157 -30.17 -18.12 11.20
N GLY A 158 -29.34 -17.22 10.69
CA GLY A 158 -28.51 -16.34 11.50
C GLY A 158 -28.62 -14.90 10.98
N PRO A 159 -28.65 -13.88 11.83
CA PRO A 159 -29.19 -12.56 11.54
C PRO A 159 -28.30 -11.71 10.64
N GLU A 160 -28.94 -11.10 9.64
CA GLU A 160 -28.41 -9.96 8.88
C GLU A 160 -28.05 -8.81 9.85
N ASN A 161 -26.77 -8.57 10.00
CA ASN A 161 -26.30 -7.36 10.66
C ASN A 161 -26.18 -6.27 9.61
N SER A 162 -27.18 -5.40 9.57
CA SER A 162 -27.41 -4.42 8.55
C SER A 162 -26.30 -3.36 8.46
N PHE A 163 -26.00 -2.99 7.22
CA PHE A 163 -25.11 -1.92 6.78
C PHE A 163 -25.35 -0.54 7.47
N GLU A 164 -26.54 -0.32 8.01
CA GLU A 164 -26.94 0.91 8.69
C GLU A 164 -26.32 1.09 10.08
N GLU A 165 -26.01 0.03 10.81
CA GLU A 165 -25.43 0.11 12.16
C GLU A 165 -23.96 0.55 12.13
N ARG A 166 -23.24 0.18 11.06
CA ARG A 166 -21.85 0.63 10.84
C ARG A 166 -21.74 2.12 10.54
N LYS A 167 -22.75 2.75 9.95
CA LYS A 167 -22.79 4.20 9.72
C LYS A 167 -23.00 4.99 11.01
N LYS A 168 -23.82 4.50 11.95
CA LYS A 168 -24.07 5.17 13.22
C LYS A 168 -22.84 5.23 14.13
N VAL A 169 -22.06 4.15 14.18
CA VAL A 169 -20.83 4.09 14.99
C VAL A 169 -19.74 5.02 14.44
N ARG A 170 -19.68 5.20 13.11
CA ARG A 170 -18.70 6.11 12.48
C ARG A 170 -19.05 7.58 12.68
N ALA A 171 -20.35 7.93 12.72
CA ALA A 171 -20.80 9.29 12.93
C ALA A 171 -20.62 9.76 14.39
N SER A 172 -20.75 8.88 15.38
CA SER A 172 -20.51 9.20 16.80
C SER A 172 -19.03 9.44 17.08
N ARG A 173 -18.13 8.67 16.47
CA ARG A 173 -16.67 8.85 16.62
C ARG A 173 -16.15 10.18 16.07
N ILE A 174 -16.75 10.70 15.00
CA ILE A 174 -16.37 11.99 14.39
C ILE A 174 -16.85 13.16 15.29
N LYS A 175 -17.98 13.05 15.97
CA LYS A 175 -18.47 14.08 16.91
C LYS A 175 -17.62 14.18 18.19
N GLU A 176 -17.10 13.06 18.68
CA GLU A 176 -16.23 13.00 19.86
C GLU A 176 -14.88 13.64 19.59
N SER A 177 -14.26 13.37 18.42
CA SER A 177 -12.97 13.97 18.03
C SER A 177 -13.04 15.50 17.85
N ARG A 178 -14.20 16.05 17.49
CA ARG A 178 -14.39 17.50 17.36
C ARG A 178 -14.55 18.22 18.70
N ARG A 179 -14.99 17.53 19.74
CA ARG A 179 -15.18 18.10 21.09
C ARG A 179 -13.86 18.26 21.84
N VAL A 180 -12.87 17.41 21.57
CA VAL A 180 -11.55 17.45 22.23
C VAL A 180 -10.65 18.58 21.70
N VAL A 181 -10.87 19.06 20.47
CA VAL A 181 -10.03 20.13 19.86
C VAL A 181 -10.40 21.54 20.36
N MET A 182 -11.55 21.72 21.02
CA MET A 182 -12.02 23.03 21.48
C MET A 182 -11.59 23.44 22.91
N SER A 183 -10.77 22.64 23.60
CA SER A 183 -10.39 22.87 24.99
C SER A 183 -8.89 22.98 25.26
N VAL A 184 -8.12 23.53 24.33
CA VAL A 184 -6.70 23.84 24.56
C VAL A 184 -6.59 25.28 25.05
N PRO A 185 -6.09 25.56 26.25
CA PRO A 185 -5.84 26.93 26.71
C PRO A 185 -4.73 27.58 25.91
N GLY A 186 -4.91 28.84 25.53
CA GLY A 186 -3.92 29.63 24.82
C GLY A 186 -2.65 29.87 25.65
N PRO A 187 -1.51 30.20 24.99
CA PRO A 187 -0.25 30.43 25.69
C PRO A 187 -0.31 31.65 26.63
N PRO A 188 0.42 31.63 27.75
CA PRO A 188 0.45 32.74 28.69
C PRO A 188 1.07 34.00 28.07
N LYS A 189 0.46 35.15 28.32
CA LYS A 189 0.98 36.46 27.94
C LYS A 189 2.27 36.74 28.69
N GLY A 190 3.33 37.12 27.98
CA GLY A 190 4.60 37.53 28.55
C GLY A 190 4.48 38.85 29.34
N PRO A 191 5.48 39.19 30.21
CA PRO A 191 5.43 40.37 31.05
C PRO A 191 5.51 41.65 30.21
N GLU A 192 4.62 42.62 30.56
CA GLU A 192 4.68 43.99 30.04
C GLU A 192 5.96 44.68 30.57
N GLU A 193 6.80 45.16 29.65
CA GLU A 193 7.88 46.08 30.01
C GLU A 193 7.28 47.46 30.33
N VAL A 194 7.47 47.90 31.59
CA VAL A 194 7.19 49.25 32.03
C VAL A 194 8.45 50.08 31.80
N PHE A 195 8.32 51.12 30.96
CA PHE A 195 9.19 52.28 30.99
C PHE A 195 8.43 53.46 31.56
#